data_f1dc22d414c004d99a658b6764ae3cf2
#
_entry.id   f1dc22d414c004d99a658b6764ae3cf2
#
_cell.length_a   1.000
_cell.length_b   1.000
_cell.length_c   1.000
_cell.angle_alpha   90.00
_cell.angle_beta   90.00
_cell.angle_gamma   90.00
#
_symmetry.space_group_name_H-M   'P 1'
#
loop_
_entity.id
_entity.type
_entity.pdbx_description
1 polymer ?
#
loop_
_entity_poly.entity_id
_entity_poly.type
_entity_poly.pdbx_seq_one_letter_code
_entity_poly.pdbx_strand_id
1 'polypeptide(L)' 'MDGLFIHGRVALSDANDLIDRYGEDARTEAAARAERSRDNGNVLRFCHWRQIERVIATLSSDGIEGTVH' A
#
# COMPACT_ATOMS: atom_id res chain seq x y z
N MET A 1 -4.06 10.76 -18.73
CA MET A 1 -4.82 9.56 -18.57
C MET A 1 -3.99 8.37 -18.27
N ASP A 2 -3.03 8.13 -19.13
CA ASP A 2 -2.15 7.00 -18.90
C ASP A 2 -1.39 7.12 -17.61
N GLY A 3 -1.11 8.35 -17.18
CA GLY A 3 -0.38 8.55 -15.94
C GLY A 3 -1.10 8.02 -14.74
N LEU A 4 -2.42 8.21 -14.70
CA LEU A 4 -3.22 7.71 -13.59
C LEU A 4 -3.23 6.20 -13.58
N PHE A 5 -3.32 5.62 -14.74
CA PHE A 5 -3.32 4.18 -14.91
C PHE A 5 -2.01 3.59 -14.42
N ILE A 6 -0.91 4.22 -14.82
CA ILE A 6 0.42 3.75 -14.44
C ILE A 6 0.60 3.84 -12.95
N HIS A 7 0.14 4.92 -12.34
CA HIS A 7 0.24 5.08 -10.89
C HIS A 7 -0.52 4.00 -10.15
N GLY A 8 -1.70 3.66 -10.64
CA GLY A 8 -2.48 2.61 -10.03
C GLY A 8 -1.78 1.27 -10.10
N ARG A 9 -1.15 0.98 -11.24
CA ARG A 9 -0.43 -0.26 -11.42
C ARG A 9 0.77 -0.34 -10.49
N VAL A 10 1.49 0.75 -10.36
CA VAL A 10 2.67 0.77 -9.50
C VAL A 10 2.25 0.54 -8.06
N ALA A 11 1.19 1.18 -7.63
CA ALA A 11 0.72 1.00 -6.26
C ALA A 11 0.29 -0.43 -6.01
N LEU A 12 -0.41 -1.03 -6.96
CA LEU A 12 -0.84 -2.41 -6.81
C LEU A 12 0.34 -3.36 -6.78
N SER A 13 1.31 -3.12 -7.65
CA SER A 13 2.50 -3.95 -7.71
C SER A 13 3.29 -3.88 -6.41
N ASP A 14 3.46 -2.68 -5.88
CA ASP A 14 4.18 -2.49 -4.63
C ASP A 14 3.42 -3.11 -3.46
N ALA A 15 2.10 -3.01 -3.48
CA ALA A 15 1.28 -3.60 -2.44
C ALA A 15 1.45 -5.12 -2.44
N ASN A 16 1.39 -5.72 -3.61
CA ASN A 16 1.56 -7.16 -3.73
C ASN A 16 2.95 -7.59 -3.27
N ASP A 17 3.95 -6.79 -3.60
CA ASP A 17 5.33 -7.09 -3.20
C ASP A 17 5.46 -7.09 -1.68
N LEU A 18 4.84 -6.12 -1.04
CA LEU A 18 4.89 -6.05 0.42
C LEU A 18 4.13 -7.21 1.05
N ILE A 19 2.98 -7.55 0.50
CA ILE A 19 2.21 -8.66 1.01
C ILE A 19 3.02 -9.95 0.88
N ASP A 20 3.71 -10.09 -0.23
CA ASP A 20 4.52 -11.26 -0.48
C ASP A 20 5.66 -11.39 0.52
N ARG A 21 6.26 -10.27 0.88
CA ARG A 21 7.43 -10.27 1.76
C ARG A 21 7.07 -10.23 3.24
N TYR A 22 6.03 -9.50 3.59
CA TYR A 22 5.72 -9.23 4.99
C TYR A 22 4.41 -9.86 5.45
N GLY A 23 3.59 -10.35 4.53
CA GLY A 23 2.35 -10.97 4.90
C GLY A 23 1.45 -10.03 5.67
N GLU A 24 1.12 -10.40 6.89
CA GLU A 24 0.22 -9.60 7.72
C GLU A 24 0.80 -8.25 8.09
N ASP A 25 2.11 -8.13 8.05
CA ASP A 25 2.76 -6.88 8.41
C ASP A 25 2.92 -5.92 7.24
N ALA A 26 2.41 -6.30 6.07
CA ALA A 26 2.57 -5.48 4.88
C ALA A 26 2.03 -4.08 5.08
N ARG A 27 0.85 -3.98 5.68
CA ARG A 27 0.24 -2.68 5.91
C ARG A 27 1.07 -1.84 6.87
N THR A 28 1.57 -2.45 7.93
CA THR A 28 2.41 -1.77 8.88
C THR A 28 3.69 -1.28 8.23
N GLU A 29 4.26 -2.10 7.36
CA GLU A 29 5.45 -1.71 6.64
C GLU A 29 5.20 -0.52 5.73
N ALA A 30 4.07 -0.53 5.02
CA ALA A 30 3.72 0.59 4.16
C ALA A 30 3.55 1.87 4.97
N ALA A 31 2.91 1.77 6.13
CA ALA A 31 2.72 2.93 6.99
C ALA A 31 4.06 3.45 7.49
N ALA A 32 4.98 2.56 7.82
CA ALA A 32 6.30 2.97 8.29
C ALA A 32 7.05 3.72 7.19
N ARG A 33 6.92 3.25 5.96
CA ARG A 33 7.57 3.92 4.84
C ARG A 33 6.96 5.28 4.57
N ALA A 34 5.65 5.40 4.77
CA ALA A 34 4.98 6.69 4.63
C ALA A 34 5.48 7.67 5.66
N GLU A 35 5.60 7.22 6.91
CA GLU A 35 6.10 8.08 7.97
C GLU A 35 7.51 8.56 7.69
N ARG A 36 8.36 7.67 7.24
CA ARG A 36 9.74 8.04 6.91
C ARG A 36 9.79 9.07 5.78
N SER A 37 8.96 8.89 4.77
CA SER A 37 8.91 9.83 3.67
C SER A 37 8.45 11.20 4.14
N ARG A 38 7.48 11.21 5.03
CA ARG A 38 6.98 12.45 5.58
C ARG A 38 8.07 13.16 6.39
N ASP A 39 8.80 12.42 7.20
CA ASP A 39 9.89 12.98 8.00
C ASP A 39 10.97 13.57 7.12
N ASN A 40 11.18 12.98 5.96
CA ASN A 40 12.17 13.47 5.01
C ASN A 40 11.64 14.60 4.14
N GLY A 41 10.39 14.97 4.32
CA GLY A 41 9.80 16.04 3.53
C GLY A 41 9.43 15.61 2.12
N ASN A 42 9.38 14.32 1.86
CA ASN A 42 9.07 13.82 0.53
C ASN A 42 7.58 13.55 0.41
N VAL A 43 6.84 14.58 0.02
CA VAL A 43 5.40 14.52 -0.03
C VAL A 43 4.91 13.50 -1.06
N LEU A 44 5.58 13.41 -2.19
CA LEU A 44 5.16 12.48 -3.24
C LEU A 44 5.27 11.04 -2.77
N ARG A 45 6.36 10.71 -2.12
CA ARG A 45 6.54 9.36 -1.61
C ARG A 45 5.60 9.07 -0.45
N PHE A 46 5.36 10.06 0.37
CA PHE A 46 4.41 9.90 1.45
C PHE A 46 3.03 9.53 0.90
N CYS A 47 2.57 10.26 -0.10
CA CYS A 47 1.28 9.97 -0.72
C CYS A 47 1.27 8.59 -1.37
N HIS A 48 2.36 8.23 -2.00
CA HIS A 48 2.49 6.94 -2.65
C HIS A 48 2.32 5.80 -1.64
N TRP A 49 3.03 5.88 -0.53
CA TRP A 49 2.95 4.81 0.47
C TRP A 49 1.62 4.78 1.19
N ARG A 50 0.99 5.94 1.35
CA ARG A 50 -0.35 5.96 1.91
C ARG A 50 -1.35 5.28 0.99
N GLN A 51 -1.18 5.45 -0.31
CA GLN A 51 -2.04 4.78 -1.26
C GLN A 51 -1.80 3.27 -1.22
N ILE A 52 -0.56 2.85 -1.10
CA ILE A 52 -0.24 1.45 -1.01
C ILE A 52 -0.85 0.84 0.26
N GLU A 53 -0.79 1.58 1.35
CA GLU A 53 -1.41 1.14 2.59
C GLU A 53 -2.91 0.87 2.38
N ARG A 54 -3.57 1.74 1.65
CA ARG A 54 -4.98 1.57 1.33
C ARG A 54 -5.24 0.34 0.48
N VAL A 55 -4.40 0.14 -0.52
CA VAL A 55 -4.56 -1.01 -1.39
C VAL A 55 -4.42 -2.30 -0.59
N ILE A 56 -3.42 -2.34 0.28
CA ILE A 56 -3.22 -3.52 1.11
C ILE A 56 -4.42 -3.75 2.01
N ALA A 57 -4.95 -2.69 2.60
CA ALA A 57 -6.11 -2.82 3.47
C ALA A 57 -7.31 -3.36 2.69
N THR A 58 -7.48 -2.90 1.47
CA THR A 58 -8.58 -3.37 0.64
C THR A 58 -8.43 -4.85 0.31
N LEU A 59 -7.24 -5.27 -0.06
CA LEU A 59 -6.98 -6.66 -0.38
C LEU A 59 -7.18 -7.55 0.85
N SER A 60 -6.73 -7.08 2.00
CA SER A 60 -6.90 -7.83 3.23
C SER A 60 -8.36 -7.91 3.65
N SER A 61 -9.08 -6.84 3.43
CA SER A 61 -10.50 -6.81 3.75
C SER A 61 -11.27 -7.86 2.99
N ASP A 62 -10.92 -8.01 1.72
CA ASP A 62 -11.59 -9.01 0.90
C ASP A 62 -11.43 -10.39 1.50
N GLY A 63 -10.21 -10.69 1.94
CA GLY A 63 -9.95 -11.98 2.55
C GLY A 63 -10.69 -12.16 3.86
N ILE A 64 -10.66 -11.12 4.67
CA ILE A 64 -11.33 -11.17 5.97
C ILE A 64 -12.83 -11.31 5.79
N GLU A 65 -13.35 -10.62 4.83
CA GLU A 65 -14.77 -10.65 4.58
C GLU A 65 -15.24 -12.05 4.27
N GLY A 66 -14.44 -12.78 3.53
CA GLY A 66 -14.78 -14.14 3.22
C GLY A 66 -14.85 -15.04 4.44
N THR A 67 -14.15 -14.69 5.48
CA THR A 67 -14.10 -15.53 6.68
C THR A 67 -15.11 -15.14 7.73
N VAL A 68 -15.56 -13.91 7.69
CA VAL A 68 -16.46 -13.43 8.72
C VAL A 68 -17.74 -14.23 8.75
N HIS A 69 -18.12 -14.73 7.63
CA HIS A 69 -19.36 -15.47 7.55
C HIS A 69 -19.14 -16.94 7.51
#